data_83cde00c231f52ca64a3096ecd51a0b4
#
_entry.id   83cde00c231f52ca64a3096ecd51a0b4
#
_cell.length_a   1.000
_cell.length_b   1.000
_cell.length_c   1.000
_cell.angle_alpha   90.00
_cell.angle_beta   90.00
_cell.angle_gamma   90.00
#
_symmetry.space_group_name_H-M   'P 1'
#
loop_
_entity.id
_entity.type
_entity.pdbx_description
1 polymer ?
#
loop_
_entity_poly.entity_id
_entity_poly.type
_entity_poly.pdbx_seq_one_letter_code
_entity_poly.pdbx_strand_id
1 'polypeptide(L)'
;MPMNYRNPAPTVDIIIELIDKPHRPIVLIERHYEPLGWAIPGGFVDYGEAVETAAKREALEEIGLEVELIQQFHVYSDPKRDARKHTISIVFIA
;
A
#
# COMPACT_ATOMS: atom_id res chain seq x y z
N MET A 1 10.53 10.84 -31.08
CA MET A 1 11.07 11.45 -29.97
C MET A 1 11.16 10.55 -28.78
N PRO A 2 12.22 10.02 -28.57
CA PRO A 2 12.41 9.22 -27.40
C PRO A 2 12.44 10.12 -26.20
N MET A 3 11.64 9.79 -25.27
CA MET A 3 11.60 10.54 -24.03
C MET A 3 11.98 9.61 -22.90
N ASN A 4 12.99 10.03 -22.19
CA ASN A 4 13.36 9.31 -20.97
C ASN A 4 12.62 9.96 -19.82
N TYR A 5 11.34 9.63 -19.70
CA TYR A 5 10.55 10.11 -18.60
C TYR A 5 10.90 9.33 -17.34
N ARG A 6 11.04 10.06 -16.25
CA ARG A 6 11.12 9.45 -14.94
C ARG A 6 9.83 9.77 -14.20
N ASN A 7 9.06 8.75 -13.97
CA ASN A 7 7.80 8.89 -13.24
C ASN A 7 7.93 8.26 -11.87
N PRO A 8 7.26 8.84 -10.86
CA PRO A 8 7.17 8.16 -9.58
C PRO A 8 6.41 6.86 -9.74
N ALA A 9 6.72 5.89 -8.89
CA ALA A 9 6.05 4.60 -8.91
C ALA A 9 4.81 4.65 -8.02
N PRO A 10 3.63 4.26 -8.52
CA PRO A 10 2.44 4.19 -7.67
C PRO A 10 2.48 2.95 -6.80
N THR A 11 2.15 3.15 -5.53
CA THR A 11 1.99 2.06 -4.57
C THR A 11 0.64 2.19 -3.88
N VAL A 12 0.18 1.10 -3.29
CA VAL A 12 -1.01 1.10 -2.44
C VAL A 12 -0.60 0.62 -1.06
N ASP A 13 -1.24 1.16 -0.05
CA ASP A 13 -1.08 0.73 1.33
C ASP A 13 -2.46 0.63 1.94
N ILE A 14 -2.68 -0.34 2.80
CA ILE A 14 -4.01 -0.62 3.30
C ILE A 14 -4.02 -0.61 4.82
N ILE A 15 -4.83 0.25 5.40
CA ILE A 15 -5.11 0.26 6.83
C ILE A 15 -6.28 -0.70 7.06
N ILE A 16 -5.99 -1.90 7.52
CA ILE A 16 -7.00 -2.94 7.72
C ILE A 16 -7.34 -3.03 9.20
N GLU A 17 -8.60 -2.75 9.51
CA GLU A 17 -9.09 -2.82 10.87
C GLU A 17 -9.81 -4.15 11.09
N LEU A 18 -9.45 -4.85 12.15
CA LEU A 18 -10.10 -6.11 12.51
C LEU A 18 -11.30 -5.80 13.42
N ILE A 19 -12.45 -5.62 12.81
CA ILE A 19 -13.64 -5.13 13.53
C ILE A 19 -14.26 -6.17 14.45
N ASP A 20 -13.91 -7.43 14.27
CA ASP A 20 -14.41 -8.54 15.10
C ASP A 20 -13.51 -8.82 16.32
N LYS A 21 -12.45 -8.05 16.50
CA LYS A 21 -11.53 -8.20 17.62
C LYS A 21 -11.70 -7.07 18.63
N PRO A 22 -11.43 -7.33 19.93
CA PRO A 22 -11.44 -6.27 20.95
C PRO A 22 -10.48 -5.15 20.58
N HIS A 23 -10.91 -3.90 20.81
CA HIS A 23 -10.16 -2.69 20.55
C HIS A 23 -9.87 -2.43 19.07
N ARG A 24 -10.45 -3.24 18.17
CA ARG A 24 -10.38 -3.05 16.72
C ARG A 24 -8.96 -2.76 16.23
N PRO A 25 -8.02 -3.69 16.42
CA PRO A 25 -6.63 -3.47 16.02
C PRO A 25 -6.48 -3.38 14.51
N ILE A 26 -5.40 -2.74 14.06
CA ILE A 26 -5.05 -2.74 12.64
C ILE A 26 -3.97 -3.80 12.38
N VAL A 27 -3.91 -4.25 11.13
CA VAL A 27 -2.94 -5.26 10.72
C VAL A 27 -1.62 -4.60 10.36
N LEU A 28 -0.53 -5.11 10.93
CA LEU A 28 0.83 -4.72 10.55
C LEU A 28 1.60 -5.95 10.12
N ILE A 29 2.53 -5.77 9.21
CA ILE A 29 3.45 -6.82 8.79
C ILE A 29 4.86 -6.46 9.23
N GLU A 30 5.67 -7.47 9.49
CA GLU A 30 7.09 -7.28 9.78
C GLU A 30 7.87 -7.33 8.47
N ARG A 31 8.66 -6.31 8.22
CA ARG A 31 9.43 -6.24 6.99
C ARG A 31 10.68 -7.12 7.10
N HIS A 32 10.97 -7.87 6.04
CA HIS A 32 12.16 -8.70 5.95
C HIS A 32 13.32 -7.99 5.27
N TYR A 33 13.05 -6.86 4.58
CA TYR A 33 14.06 -6.09 3.84
C TYR A 33 14.05 -4.65 4.32
N GLU A 34 15.15 -3.96 4.09
CA GLU A 34 15.26 -2.55 4.45
C GLU A 34 14.18 -1.70 3.77
N PRO A 35 13.60 -0.74 4.47
CA PRO A 35 13.78 -0.46 5.89
C PRO A 35 13.07 -1.50 6.77
N LEU A 36 13.76 -1.97 7.80
CA LEU A 36 13.22 -2.97 8.72
C LEU A 36 12.18 -2.33 9.65
N GLY A 37 11.36 -3.18 10.26
CA GLY A 37 10.34 -2.76 11.21
C GLY A 37 8.95 -3.20 10.81
N TRP A 38 7.96 -2.59 11.43
CA TRP A 38 6.56 -2.90 11.18
C TRP A 38 5.97 -1.91 10.19
N ALA A 39 5.11 -2.39 9.32
CA ALA A 39 4.45 -1.55 8.32
C ALA A 39 3.05 -2.06 8.04
N ILE A 40 2.17 -1.18 7.54
CA ILE A 40 0.88 -1.64 7.03
C ILE A 40 1.11 -2.40 5.72
N PRO A 41 0.23 -3.35 5.37
CA PRO A 41 0.35 -4.09 4.11
C PRO A 41 0.28 -3.16 2.91
N GLY A 42 1.00 -3.49 1.85
CA GLY A 42 0.97 -2.70 0.63
C GLY A 42 2.01 -3.16 -0.37
N GLY A 43 2.03 -2.52 -1.51
CA GLY A 43 2.98 -2.83 -2.55
C GLY A 43 2.75 -2.03 -3.80
N PHE A 44 3.49 -2.35 -4.85
CA PHE A 44 3.41 -1.62 -6.10
C PHE A 44 2.16 -2.01 -6.89
N VAL A 45 1.61 -1.01 -7.58
CA VAL A 45 0.52 -1.23 -8.53
C VAL A 45 1.12 -1.79 -9.82
N ASP A 46 0.52 -2.85 -10.34
CA ASP A 46 0.96 -3.43 -11.60
C ASP A 46 0.44 -2.63 -12.78
N TYR A 47 1.18 -2.64 -13.87
CA TYR A 47 0.75 -1.97 -15.08
C TYR A 47 -0.60 -2.54 -15.54
N GLY A 48 -1.54 -1.65 -15.80
CA GLY A 48 -2.89 -2.05 -16.23
C GLY A 48 -3.83 -2.41 -15.10
N GLU A 49 -3.39 -2.23 -13.84
CA GLU A 49 -4.18 -2.57 -12.67
C GLU A 49 -4.72 -1.30 -12.01
N ALA A 50 -6.00 -1.30 -11.66
CA ALA A 50 -6.57 -0.20 -10.89
C ALA A 50 -6.04 -0.24 -9.45
N VAL A 51 -5.94 0.92 -8.81
CA VAL A 51 -5.41 1.00 -7.44
C VAL A 51 -6.27 0.20 -6.45
N GLU A 52 -7.58 0.19 -6.63
CA GLU A 52 -8.47 -0.60 -5.78
C GLU A 52 -8.19 -2.10 -5.90
N THR A 53 -7.97 -2.56 -7.13
CA THR A 53 -7.62 -3.95 -7.39
C THR A 53 -6.27 -4.30 -6.77
N ALA A 54 -5.30 -3.41 -6.92
CA ALA A 54 -3.97 -3.59 -6.33
C ALA A 54 -4.05 -3.71 -4.81
N ALA A 55 -4.85 -2.86 -4.17
CA ALA A 55 -5.00 -2.90 -2.71
C ALA A 55 -5.56 -4.23 -2.24
N LYS A 56 -6.60 -4.73 -2.89
CA LYS A 56 -7.19 -6.03 -2.54
C LYS A 56 -6.23 -7.18 -2.80
N ARG A 57 -5.49 -7.12 -3.91
CA ARG A 57 -4.50 -8.13 -4.26
C ARG A 57 -3.38 -8.17 -3.23
N GLU A 58 -2.83 -7.02 -2.87
CA GLU A 58 -1.74 -6.96 -1.89
C GLU A 58 -2.18 -7.48 -0.52
N ALA A 59 -3.40 -7.15 -0.08
CA ALA A 59 -3.91 -7.66 1.18
C ALA A 59 -4.00 -9.20 1.14
N LEU A 60 -4.49 -9.75 0.05
CA LEU A 60 -4.61 -11.20 -0.08
C LEU A 60 -3.24 -11.87 -0.13
N GLU A 61 -2.30 -11.31 -0.89
CA GLU A 61 -0.95 -11.89 -1.02
C GLU A 61 -0.15 -11.83 0.27
N GLU A 62 -0.21 -10.70 0.98
CA GLU A 62 0.66 -10.48 2.15
C GLU A 62 0.09 -11.07 3.44
N ILE A 63 -1.22 -11.03 3.61
CA ILE A 63 -1.83 -11.45 4.88
C ILE A 63 -2.98 -12.45 4.70
N GLY A 64 -3.27 -12.86 3.47
CA GLY A 64 -4.29 -13.86 3.21
C GLY A 64 -5.73 -13.43 3.49
N LEU A 65 -6.00 -12.12 3.55
CA LEU A 65 -7.32 -11.61 3.82
C LEU A 65 -7.96 -11.04 2.58
N GLU A 66 -9.23 -11.40 2.35
CA GLU A 66 -10.06 -10.70 1.38
C GLU A 66 -10.68 -9.51 2.10
N VAL A 67 -10.46 -8.32 1.56
CA VAL A 67 -10.91 -7.10 2.21
C VAL A 67 -11.92 -6.35 1.33
N GLU A 68 -12.80 -5.61 1.98
CA GLU A 68 -13.64 -4.63 1.32
C GLU A 68 -13.04 -3.27 1.59
N LEU A 69 -12.77 -2.52 0.52
CA LEU A 69 -12.25 -1.17 0.67
C LEU A 69 -13.40 -0.25 1.09
N ILE A 70 -13.19 0.47 2.19
CA ILE A 70 -14.22 1.38 2.72
C ILE A 70 -14.08 2.74 2.09
N GLN A 71 -12.85 3.27 2.04
CA GLN A 71 -12.59 4.57 1.46
C GLN A 71 -11.10 4.75 1.17
N GLN A 72 -10.81 5.69 0.28
CA GLN A 72 -9.45 6.17 0.09
C GLN A 72 -9.16 7.15 1.24
N PHE A 73 -8.07 6.88 1.95
CA PHE A 73 -7.71 7.69 3.11
C PHE A 73 -6.92 8.93 2.72
N HIS A 74 -5.81 8.73 2.02
CA HIS A 74 -4.92 9.84 1.64
C HIS A 74 -3.92 9.37 0.58
N VAL A 75 -3.32 10.32 -0.11
CA VAL A 75 -2.22 10.07 -1.05
C VAL A 75 -0.97 10.76 -0.51
N TYR A 76 0.10 10.01 -0.34
CA TYR A 76 1.38 10.52 0.13
C TYR A 76 2.36 10.51 -1.03
N SER A 77 2.89 11.66 -1.39
CA SER A 77 3.68 11.79 -2.61
C SER A 77 4.96 12.61 -2.47
N ASP A 78 5.37 12.96 -1.26
CA ASP A 78 6.61 13.71 -1.06
C ASP A 78 7.79 12.86 -1.55
N PRO A 79 8.65 13.38 -2.46
CA PRO A 79 9.79 12.64 -2.96
C PRO A 79 10.77 12.18 -1.87
N LYS A 80 10.79 12.87 -0.75
CA LYS A 80 11.70 12.56 0.36
C LYS A 80 11.18 11.48 1.29
N ARG A 81 9.94 11.06 1.09
CA ARG A 81 9.27 10.10 1.98
C ARG A 81 9.93 8.72 1.96
N ASP A 82 10.41 8.30 0.80
CA ASP A 82 11.08 7.01 0.63
C ASP A 82 12.47 7.26 0.06
N ALA A 83 13.50 6.88 0.83
CA ALA A 83 14.89 7.10 0.43
C ALA A 83 15.30 6.29 -0.81
N ARG A 84 14.58 5.21 -1.12
CA ARG A 84 14.92 4.32 -2.23
C ARG A 84 14.51 4.88 -3.58
N LYS A 85 13.33 5.49 -3.66
CA LYS A 85 12.81 6.07 -4.89
C LYS A 85 11.58 6.90 -4.61
N HIS A 86 11.21 7.74 -5.57
CA HIS A 86 9.98 8.52 -5.46
C HIS A 86 8.77 7.61 -5.70
N THR A 87 7.93 7.50 -4.70
CA THR A 87 6.68 6.75 -4.80
C THR A 87 5.49 7.65 -4.51
N ILE A 88 4.36 7.28 -5.11
CA ILE A 88 3.07 7.88 -4.77
C ILE A 88 2.27 6.77 -4.09
N SER A 89 2.03 6.92 -2.80
CA SER A 89 1.30 5.92 -2.02
C SER A 89 -0.16 6.33 -1.89
N ILE A 90 -1.05 5.50 -2.43
CA ILE A 90 -2.49 5.67 -2.27
C ILE A 90 -2.90 4.75 -1.12
N VAL A 91 -3.37 5.34 -0.03
CA VAL A 91 -3.72 4.61 1.19
C VAL A 91 -5.23 4.41 1.26
N PHE A 92 -5.63 3.16 1.47
CA PHE A 92 -7.04 2.79 1.64
C PHE A 92 -7.30 2.32 3.06
N ILE A 93 -8.54 2.52 3.50
CA ILE A 93 -9.06 1.93 4.72
C ILE A 93 -9.95 0.76 4.34
N ALA A 94 -9.74 -0.35 5.01
CA ALA A 94 -10.49 -1.57 4.74
C ALA A 94 -10.93 -2.27 6.04
#